data_3b6e080175ec4215c89f33ab0aafeae5
#
_entry.id   3b6e080175ec4215c89f33ab0aafeae5
#
_cell.length_a   1.000
_cell.length_b   1.000
_cell.length_c   1.000
_cell.angle_alpha   90.00
_cell.angle_beta   90.00
_cell.angle_gamma   90.00
#
_symmetry.space_group_name_H-M   'P 1'
#
loop_
_entity.id
_entity.type
_entity.pdbx_description
1 polymer ?
#
loop_
_entity_poly.entity_id
_entity_poly.type
_entity_poly.pdbx_seq_one_letter_code
_entity_poly.pdbx_strand_id
1 'polypeptide(L)'
;MGGVRKKLPYTYAFMLVGTLALTGFPFLSGFYSKDAIIEFAYLKSSPLGNYAATVGIFTAFLTSIYSWRLFFKTFHGSYNNKKVSIEETHESPIIMLAPLFFLSIGAIFAGYYFKETFIGHHSNDFWQFSILFLNEIKHDPIPSWFLLLTPILVIISIPISFYYFVINTKILEDFKNTNLPLYNFLLNKWFIDELYEQIFIKPAKKIGLFFWKQGDQGIIDRFGPDGISKLIKKLSDKASIFQTGFIYDYAFAMLIGLSILLTYLILN
;
A
#
# COMPACT_ATOMS: atom_id res chain seq x y z
N MET A 1 -19.00 3.20 12.85
CA MET A 1 -18.83 2.14 13.87
C MET A 1 -18.92 2.83 15.23
N GLY A 2 -18.86 2.11 16.30
CA GLY A 2 -18.90 2.62 17.68
C GLY A 2 -19.51 1.55 18.57
N GLY A 3 -19.07 1.44 19.83
CA GLY A 3 -19.70 0.56 20.82
C GLY A 3 -19.65 -0.95 20.56
N VAL A 4 -18.84 -1.44 19.59
CA VAL A 4 -18.82 -2.86 19.20
C VAL A 4 -18.00 -3.75 20.17
N ARG A 5 -17.39 -3.17 21.21
CA ARG A 5 -16.53 -3.90 22.17
C ARG A 5 -17.17 -5.19 22.72
N LYS A 6 -18.47 -5.15 23.05
CA LYS A 6 -19.17 -6.30 23.65
C LYS A 6 -19.44 -7.43 22.66
N LYS A 7 -19.53 -7.10 21.37
CA LYS A 7 -19.81 -8.08 20.30
C LYS A 7 -18.52 -8.69 19.70
N LEU A 8 -17.41 -7.98 19.83
CA LEU A 8 -16.10 -8.36 19.26
C LEU A 8 -15.02 -8.40 20.33
N PRO A 9 -15.12 -9.27 21.35
CA PRO A 9 -14.17 -9.27 22.49
C PRO A 9 -12.76 -9.69 22.11
N TYR A 10 -12.60 -10.68 21.24
CA TYR A 10 -11.27 -11.15 20.82
C TYR A 10 -10.61 -10.16 19.87
N THR A 11 -11.35 -9.66 18.88
CA THR A 11 -10.87 -8.59 17.98
C THR A 11 -10.50 -7.34 18.77
N TYR A 12 -11.29 -6.97 19.79
CA TYR A 12 -10.96 -5.87 20.70
C TYR A 12 -9.63 -6.07 21.41
N ALA A 13 -9.40 -7.24 21.98
CA ALA A 13 -8.16 -7.57 22.69
C ALA A 13 -6.93 -7.51 21.79
N PHE A 14 -6.99 -8.14 20.61
CA PHE A 14 -5.90 -8.13 19.65
C PHE A 14 -5.62 -6.72 19.11
N MET A 15 -6.66 -5.95 18.83
CA MET A 15 -6.53 -4.57 18.38
C MET A 15 -5.97 -3.67 19.48
N LEU A 16 -6.31 -3.92 20.75
CA LEU A 16 -5.73 -3.22 21.89
C LEU A 16 -4.22 -3.48 21.98
N VAL A 17 -3.81 -4.74 21.94
CA VAL A 17 -2.39 -5.12 21.96
C VAL A 17 -1.63 -4.50 20.79
N GLY A 18 -2.19 -4.59 19.57
CA GLY A 18 -1.60 -3.99 18.39
C GLY A 18 -1.48 -2.47 18.49
N THR A 19 -2.50 -1.80 19.02
CA THR A 19 -2.48 -0.34 19.24
C THR A 19 -1.44 0.06 20.27
N LEU A 20 -1.36 -0.64 21.39
CA LEU A 20 -0.33 -0.41 22.42
C LEU A 20 1.08 -0.62 21.85
N ALA A 21 1.32 -1.69 21.09
CA ALA A 21 2.61 -1.94 20.46
C ALA A 21 2.96 -0.87 19.42
N LEU A 22 2.00 -0.48 18.56
CA LEU A 22 2.20 0.54 17.53
C LEU A 22 2.54 1.91 18.13
N THR A 23 1.87 2.29 19.23
CA THR A 23 2.09 3.58 19.87
C THR A 23 3.44 3.67 20.58
N GLY A 24 4.09 2.54 20.85
CA GLY A 24 5.34 2.49 21.61
C GLY A 24 5.10 2.52 23.12
N PHE A 25 4.02 1.86 23.57
CA PHE A 25 3.76 1.70 25.00
C PHE A 25 4.89 0.89 25.64
N PRO A 26 5.39 1.28 26.83
CA PRO A 26 6.51 0.62 27.50
C PRO A 26 6.41 -0.90 27.54
N PHE A 27 7.52 -1.57 27.38
CA PHE A 27 7.70 -3.04 27.37
C PHE A 27 7.13 -3.81 26.18
N LEU A 28 6.47 -3.15 25.22
CA LEU A 28 5.99 -3.78 23.97
C LEU A 28 7.00 -3.59 22.84
N SER A 29 6.86 -4.38 21.78
CA SER A 29 7.84 -4.41 20.67
C SER A 29 8.11 -3.03 20.05
N GLY A 30 7.07 -2.21 19.85
CA GLY A 30 7.19 -0.88 19.28
C GLY A 30 7.97 0.12 20.15
N PHE A 31 7.96 -0.06 21.46
CA PHE A 31 8.77 0.73 22.37
C PHE A 31 10.27 0.59 22.06
N TYR A 32 10.77 -0.64 22.01
CA TYR A 32 12.21 -0.90 21.79
C TYR A 32 12.70 -0.38 20.44
N SER A 33 11.90 -0.47 19.38
CA SER A 33 12.31 -0.02 18.06
C SER A 33 12.18 1.50 17.87
N LYS A 34 11.06 2.08 18.29
CA LYS A 34 10.76 3.50 18.10
C LYS A 34 11.68 4.38 18.94
N ASP A 35 11.86 4.05 20.22
CA ASP A 35 12.70 4.82 21.11
C ASP A 35 14.16 4.75 20.68
N ALA A 36 14.67 3.58 20.25
CA ALA A 36 16.02 3.46 19.73
C ALA A 36 16.28 4.40 18.53
N ILE A 37 15.33 4.54 17.59
CA ILE A 37 15.47 5.44 16.45
C ILE A 37 15.59 6.91 16.94
N ILE A 38 14.77 7.32 17.87
CA ILE A 38 14.76 8.68 18.43
C ILE A 38 16.04 8.94 19.23
N GLU A 39 16.48 7.96 20.03
CA GLU A 39 17.72 8.02 20.82
C GLU A 39 18.95 8.14 19.91
N PHE A 40 19.05 7.31 18.87
CA PHE A 40 20.18 7.40 17.93
C PHE A 40 20.19 8.72 17.14
N ALA A 41 19.03 9.28 16.82
CA ALA A 41 18.95 10.59 16.20
C ALA A 41 19.48 11.68 17.13
N TYR A 42 19.14 11.62 18.42
CA TYR A 42 19.64 12.55 19.44
C TYR A 42 21.15 12.40 19.68
N LEU A 43 21.65 11.17 19.78
CA LEU A 43 23.07 10.86 20.00
C LEU A 43 24.00 11.38 18.90
N LYS A 44 23.47 11.59 17.70
CA LYS A 44 24.26 12.17 16.61
C LYS A 44 24.80 13.57 16.94
N SER A 45 24.28 14.26 17.96
CA SER A 45 24.72 15.56 18.47
C SER A 45 24.95 16.62 17.38
N SER A 46 24.19 16.57 16.30
CA SER A 46 24.21 17.52 15.18
C SER A 46 22.90 18.29 15.12
N PRO A 47 22.87 19.49 14.53
CA PRO A 47 21.62 20.25 14.35
C PRO A 47 20.50 19.42 13.66
N LEU A 48 20.88 18.62 12.65
CA LEU A 48 19.97 17.71 11.98
C LEU A 48 19.51 16.55 12.88
N GLY A 49 20.41 16.01 13.71
CA GLY A 49 20.08 14.96 14.68
C GLY A 49 19.08 15.44 15.72
N ASN A 50 19.30 16.61 16.29
CA ASN A 50 18.39 17.23 17.25
C ASN A 50 17.02 17.56 16.64
N TYR A 51 17.01 18.06 15.40
CA TYR A 51 15.77 18.29 14.64
C TYR A 51 15.02 16.96 14.41
N ALA A 52 15.72 15.91 13.94
CA ALA A 52 15.13 14.60 13.71
C ALA A 52 14.57 13.98 14.99
N ALA A 53 15.30 14.08 16.11
CA ALA A 53 14.82 13.60 17.42
C ALA A 53 13.53 14.35 17.86
N THR A 54 13.52 15.69 17.76
CA THR A 54 12.35 16.51 18.12
C THR A 54 11.13 16.17 17.27
N VAL A 55 11.31 16.09 15.95
CA VAL A 55 10.23 15.69 15.02
C VAL A 55 9.79 14.25 15.31
N GLY A 56 10.71 13.36 15.63
CA GLY A 56 10.44 11.97 16.01
C GLY A 56 9.52 11.87 17.24
N ILE A 57 9.83 12.62 18.30
CA ILE A 57 9.02 12.68 19.53
C ILE A 57 7.61 13.23 19.23
N PHE A 58 7.53 14.33 18.47
CA PHE A 58 6.25 14.92 18.08
C PHE A 58 5.41 13.95 17.24
N THR A 59 6.04 13.28 16.30
CA THR A 59 5.40 12.25 15.46
C THR A 59 4.93 11.06 16.29
N ALA A 60 5.71 10.62 17.28
CA ALA A 60 5.32 9.55 18.20
C ALA A 60 4.07 9.92 19.00
N PHE A 61 4.00 11.14 19.51
CA PHE A 61 2.81 11.66 20.20
C PHE A 61 1.57 11.71 19.29
N LEU A 62 1.69 12.26 18.08
CA LEU A 62 0.59 12.30 17.11
C LEU A 62 0.17 10.90 16.68
N THR A 63 1.12 9.99 16.49
CA THR A 63 0.85 8.58 16.18
C THR A 63 -0.01 7.94 17.27
N SER A 64 0.33 8.20 18.52
CA SER A 64 -0.45 7.71 19.66
C SER A 64 -1.89 8.25 19.63
N ILE A 65 -2.08 9.55 19.43
CA ILE A 65 -3.41 10.17 19.39
C ILE A 65 -4.26 9.58 18.26
N TYR A 66 -3.75 9.47 17.02
CA TYR A 66 -4.58 8.96 15.92
C TYR A 66 -4.87 7.46 16.05
N SER A 67 -3.97 6.68 16.62
CA SER A 67 -4.18 5.26 16.87
C SER A 67 -5.26 5.03 17.93
N TRP A 68 -5.20 5.76 19.02
CA TRP A 68 -6.24 5.76 20.06
C TRP A 68 -7.58 6.31 19.57
N ARG A 69 -7.57 7.31 18.69
CA ARG A 69 -8.80 7.77 18.02
C ARG A 69 -9.47 6.64 17.24
N LEU A 70 -8.70 5.90 16.44
CA LEU A 70 -9.22 4.75 15.69
C LEU A 70 -9.82 3.71 16.65
N PHE A 71 -9.07 3.34 17.69
CA PHE A 71 -9.48 2.36 18.67
C PHE A 71 -10.75 2.77 19.42
N PHE A 72 -10.76 3.96 20.00
CA PHE A 72 -11.91 4.43 20.78
C PHE A 72 -13.15 4.64 19.92
N LYS A 73 -13.04 5.22 18.75
CA LYS A 73 -14.20 5.40 17.86
C LYS A 73 -14.76 4.09 17.31
N THR A 74 -13.97 3.04 17.25
CA THR A 74 -14.43 1.72 16.80
C THR A 74 -15.11 0.96 17.92
N PHE A 75 -14.49 0.86 19.08
CA PHE A 75 -14.91 -0.05 20.14
C PHE A 75 -15.72 0.61 21.24
N HIS A 76 -15.53 1.90 21.47
CA HIS A 76 -16.19 2.68 22.51
C HIS A 76 -17.21 3.66 21.92
N GLY A 77 -17.95 4.33 22.80
CA GLY A 77 -19.01 5.27 22.42
C GLY A 77 -20.32 4.59 22.00
N SER A 78 -21.20 5.34 21.37
CA SER A 78 -22.49 4.85 20.88
C SER A 78 -22.36 4.25 19.49
N TYR A 79 -23.11 3.19 19.23
CA TYR A 79 -23.19 2.58 17.89
C TYR A 79 -23.88 3.55 16.92
N ASN A 80 -23.23 3.85 15.81
CA ASN A 80 -23.71 4.86 14.85
C ASN A 80 -23.69 4.33 13.40
N ASN A 81 -24.09 3.09 13.20
CA ASN A 81 -24.26 2.55 11.83
C ASN A 81 -25.76 2.42 11.50
N LYS A 82 -26.20 3.14 10.47
CA LYS A 82 -27.59 3.10 10.01
C LYS A 82 -27.90 1.94 9.05
N LYS A 83 -26.89 1.27 8.53
CA LYS A 83 -27.03 0.23 7.50
C LYS A 83 -27.03 -1.19 8.06
N VAL A 84 -26.34 -1.42 9.17
CA VAL A 84 -26.20 -2.75 9.79
C VAL A 84 -26.60 -2.62 11.25
N SER A 85 -27.43 -3.53 11.74
CA SER A 85 -27.79 -3.56 13.16
C SER A 85 -26.62 -4.06 14.01
N ILE A 86 -26.51 -3.62 15.25
CA ILE A 86 -25.48 -4.12 16.18
C ILE A 86 -25.65 -5.61 16.47
N GLU A 87 -26.86 -6.12 16.30
CA GLU A 87 -27.22 -7.53 16.55
C GLU A 87 -26.63 -8.47 15.51
N GLU A 88 -26.50 -7.99 14.26
CA GLU A 88 -25.88 -8.72 13.16
C GLU A 88 -24.35 -8.78 13.26
N THR A 89 -23.76 -7.99 14.16
CA THR A 89 -22.31 -7.96 14.36
C THR A 89 -21.89 -9.17 15.19
N HIS A 90 -21.06 -10.03 14.63
CA HIS A 90 -20.49 -11.22 15.27
C HIS A 90 -18.97 -11.24 15.16
N GLU A 91 -18.31 -12.02 16.02
CA GLU A 91 -16.87 -12.19 15.99
C GLU A 91 -16.41 -12.87 14.69
N SER A 92 -15.19 -12.55 14.28
CA SER A 92 -14.59 -13.14 13.09
C SER A 92 -14.35 -14.65 13.28
N PRO A 93 -14.37 -15.46 12.20
CA PRO A 93 -14.08 -16.88 12.29
C PRO A 93 -12.65 -17.14 12.78
N ILE A 94 -12.41 -18.30 13.39
CA ILE A 94 -11.14 -18.70 14.00
C ILE A 94 -9.96 -18.57 13.02
N ILE A 95 -10.19 -18.86 11.73
CA ILE A 95 -9.17 -18.73 10.68
C ILE A 95 -8.60 -17.31 10.59
N MET A 96 -9.42 -16.28 10.86
CA MET A 96 -8.98 -14.89 10.91
C MET A 96 -8.40 -14.47 12.26
N LEU A 97 -8.90 -15.07 13.36
CA LEU A 97 -8.43 -14.75 14.70
C LEU A 97 -7.07 -15.41 15.03
N ALA A 98 -6.79 -16.60 14.48
CA ALA A 98 -5.53 -17.29 14.74
C ALA A 98 -4.27 -16.49 14.33
N PRO A 99 -4.17 -15.91 13.11
CA PRO A 99 -3.06 -15.03 12.78
C PRO A 99 -2.92 -13.81 13.70
N LEU A 100 -4.04 -13.21 14.10
CA LEU A 100 -4.03 -12.06 15.02
C LEU A 100 -3.52 -12.45 16.40
N PHE A 101 -3.81 -13.66 16.87
CA PHE A 101 -3.29 -14.18 18.12
C PHE A 101 -1.77 -14.31 18.08
N PHE A 102 -1.20 -14.95 17.04
CA PHE A 102 0.25 -15.07 16.88
C PHE A 102 0.94 -13.71 16.74
N LEU A 103 0.36 -12.79 15.98
CA LEU A 103 0.86 -11.42 15.84
C LEU A 103 0.83 -10.67 17.18
N SER A 104 -0.19 -10.88 18.00
CA SER A 104 -0.29 -10.28 19.34
C SER A 104 0.80 -10.80 20.29
N ILE A 105 1.12 -12.09 20.23
CA ILE A 105 2.25 -12.67 20.98
C ILE A 105 3.56 -12.01 20.54
N GLY A 106 3.81 -11.89 19.23
CA GLY A 106 4.97 -11.19 18.69
C GLY A 106 5.02 -9.74 19.13
N ALA A 107 3.89 -9.02 19.11
CA ALA A 107 3.79 -7.62 19.53
C ALA A 107 4.13 -7.42 21.02
N ILE A 108 3.90 -8.43 21.86
CA ILE A 108 4.24 -8.37 23.30
C ILE A 108 5.71 -8.75 23.53
N PHE A 109 6.17 -9.85 22.95
CA PHE A 109 7.42 -10.48 23.37
C PHE A 109 8.60 -10.25 22.42
N ALA A 110 8.37 -10.08 21.12
CA ALA A 110 9.45 -10.06 20.15
C ALA A 110 10.45 -8.90 20.37
N GLY A 111 9.95 -7.73 20.76
CA GLY A 111 10.82 -6.57 21.04
C GLY A 111 11.78 -6.82 22.18
N TYR A 112 11.29 -7.39 23.27
CA TYR A 112 12.13 -7.74 24.41
C TYR A 112 13.17 -8.81 24.07
N TYR A 113 12.73 -9.88 23.38
CA TYR A 113 13.59 -11.01 23.04
C TYR A 113 14.67 -10.67 22.03
N PHE A 114 14.31 -9.91 20.99
CA PHE A 114 15.22 -9.62 19.89
C PHE A 114 16.02 -8.31 20.05
N LYS A 115 15.73 -7.48 21.05
CA LYS A 115 16.44 -6.21 21.26
C LYS A 115 17.96 -6.42 21.33
N GLU A 116 18.43 -7.37 22.14
CA GLU A 116 19.85 -7.64 22.32
C GLU A 116 20.53 -8.15 21.05
N THR A 117 19.80 -8.91 20.24
CA THR A 117 20.29 -9.46 18.97
C THR A 117 20.42 -8.40 17.89
N PHE A 118 19.43 -7.49 17.76
CA PHE A 118 19.43 -6.52 16.66
C PHE A 118 20.14 -5.19 16.98
N ILE A 119 20.06 -4.74 18.22
CA ILE A 119 20.49 -3.39 18.63
C ILE A 119 21.52 -3.45 19.78
N GLY A 120 21.46 -4.50 20.62
CA GLY A 120 22.31 -4.65 21.81
C GLY A 120 23.68 -5.24 21.52
N HIS A 121 24.29 -5.86 22.54
CA HIS A 121 25.66 -6.37 22.51
C HIS A 121 25.90 -7.46 21.46
N HIS A 122 24.87 -8.23 21.09
CA HIS A 122 24.97 -9.29 20.08
C HIS A 122 24.69 -8.82 18.64
N SER A 123 24.53 -7.51 18.43
CA SER A 123 24.23 -6.97 17.09
C SER A 123 25.37 -7.20 16.09
N ASN A 124 26.62 -7.11 16.53
CA ASN A 124 27.79 -7.37 15.68
C ASN A 124 27.85 -8.81 15.20
N ASP A 125 27.52 -9.78 16.05
CA ASP A 125 27.49 -11.20 15.72
C ASP A 125 26.35 -11.53 14.75
N PHE A 126 25.20 -10.87 14.90
CA PHE A 126 24.05 -11.06 14.03
C PHE A 126 24.24 -10.40 12.66
N TRP A 127 24.65 -9.13 12.64
CA TRP A 127 24.80 -8.40 11.38
C TRP A 127 26.12 -8.73 10.66
N GLN A 128 27.11 -9.25 11.36
CA GLN A 128 28.45 -9.57 10.84
C GLN A 128 29.01 -8.40 10.00
N PHE A 129 29.26 -8.65 8.71
CA PHE A 129 29.73 -7.62 7.78
C PHE A 129 28.63 -6.97 6.94
N SER A 130 27.36 -7.32 7.18
CA SER A 130 26.22 -6.74 6.43
C SER A 130 26.03 -5.25 6.74
N ILE A 131 26.37 -4.82 7.94
CA ILE A 131 26.38 -3.42 8.36
C ILE A 131 27.80 -3.04 8.77
N LEU A 132 28.35 -2.00 8.14
CA LEU A 132 29.64 -1.45 8.54
C LEU A 132 29.44 -0.57 9.78
N PHE A 133 29.83 -1.07 10.93
CA PHE A 133 29.90 -0.26 12.14
C PHE A 133 31.20 0.57 12.08
N LEU A 134 31.07 1.85 11.74
CA LEU A 134 32.17 2.80 11.79
C LEU A 134 32.49 3.08 13.26
N ASN A 135 33.56 2.47 13.79
CA ASN A 135 34.13 2.65 15.14
C ASN A 135 33.12 2.80 16.27
N GLU A 136 33.43 2.28 17.44
CA GLU A 136 32.66 2.52 18.67
C GLU A 136 32.39 4.01 18.82
N ILE A 137 31.22 4.45 18.42
CA ILE A 137 30.75 5.80 18.68
C ILE A 137 30.68 5.85 20.21
N LYS A 138 31.64 6.52 20.87
CA LYS A 138 31.51 6.84 22.29
C LYS A 138 30.29 7.73 22.43
N HIS A 139 29.18 7.11 22.76
CA HIS A 139 27.96 7.83 23.00
C HIS A 139 28.06 8.49 24.35
N ASP A 140 27.93 9.79 24.38
CA ASP A 140 27.63 10.48 25.63
C ASP A 140 26.33 9.88 26.21
N PRO A 141 26.27 9.68 27.54
CA PRO A 141 25.09 9.08 28.14
C PRO A 141 23.87 9.96 27.85
N ILE A 142 22.84 9.33 27.29
CA ILE A 142 21.57 10.03 27.02
C ILE A 142 20.97 10.49 28.34
N PRO A 143 20.56 11.75 28.48
CA PRO A 143 19.91 12.23 29.69
C PRO A 143 18.64 11.45 30.04
N SER A 144 18.49 11.05 31.30
CA SER A 144 17.34 10.23 31.73
C SER A 144 15.98 10.87 31.43
N TRP A 145 15.93 12.20 31.43
CA TRP A 145 14.70 12.92 31.08
C TRP A 145 14.27 12.70 29.63
N PHE A 146 15.25 12.57 28.71
CA PHE A 146 15.00 12.34 27.29
C PHE A 146 14.46 10.93 27.05
N LEU A 147 15.04 9.91 27.71
CA LEU A 147 14.59 8.52 27.65
C LEU A 147 13.14 8.36 28.13
N LEU A 148 12.73 9.13 29.13
CA LEU A 148 11.39 9.07 29.69
C LEU A 148 10.36 9.90 28.92
N LEU A 149 10.79 10.82 28.07
CA LEU A 149 9.91 11.78 27.41
C LEU A 149 8.90 11.09 26.48
N THR A 150 9.36 10.20 25.59
CA THR A 150 8.51 9.48 24.65
C THR A 150 7.51 8.57 25.36
N PRO A 151 7.91 7.69 26.31
CA PRO A 151 6.96 6.87 27.07
C PRO A 151 5.91 7.69 27.82
N ILE A 152 6.30 8.77 28.46
CA ILE A 152 5.37 9.65 29.21
C ILE A 152 4.34 10.27 28.25
N LEU A 153 4.76 10.79 27.09
CA LEU A 153 3.87 11.36 26.10
C LEU A 153 2.88 10.34 25.54
N VAL A 154 3.35 9.10 25.31
CA VAL A 154 2.49 7.99 24.85
C VAL A 154 1.44 7.64 25.91
N ILE A 155 1.84 7.53 27.17
CA ILE A 155 0.90 7.20 28.26
C ILE A 155 -0.13 8.34 28.44
N ILE A 156 0.30 9.59 28.43
CA ILE A 156 -0.59 10.77 28.58
C ILE A 156 -1.55 10.90 27.39
N SER A 157 -1.14 10.48 26.19
CA SER A 157 -2.02 10.52 25.01
C SER A 157 -3.27 9.65 25.13
N ILE A 158 -3.24 8.57 25.94
CA ILE A 158 -4.37 7.67 26.14
C ILE A 158 -5.57 8.36 26.77
N PRO A 159 -5.45 8.93 27.99
CA PRO A 159 -6.57 9.65 28.61
C PRO A 159 -6.98 10.89 27.82
N ILE A 160 -6.06 11.60 27.20
CA ILE A 160 -6.38 12.73 26.30
C ILE A 160 -7.27 12.27 25.16
N SER A 161 -6.86 11.20 24.46
CA SER A 161 -7.65 10.65 23.34
C SER A 161 -9.00 10.12 23.80
N PHE A 162 -9.06 9.46 24.94
CA PHE A 162 -10.33 8.98 25.51
C PHE A 162 -11.29 10.14 25.81
N TYR A 163 -10.78 11.20 26.44
CA TYR A 163 -11.60 12.38 26.77
C TYR A 163 -12.18 13.04 25.52
N TYR A 164 -11.36 13.32 24.50
CA TYR A 164 -11.81 14.02 23.31
C TYR A 164 -12.64 13.15 22.35
N PHE A 165 -12.39 11.86 22.28
CA PHE A 165 -13.07 11.00 21.29
C PHE A 165 -14.26 10.20 21.84
N VAL A 166 -14.38 10.09 23.17
CA VAL A 166 -15.48 9.32 23.81
C VAL A 166 -16.35 10.24 24.69
N ILE A 167 -15.73 11.04 25.57
CA ILE A 167 -16.49 11.82 26.57
C ILE A 167 -17.01 13.11 25.95
N ASN A 168 -16.14 13.93 25.37
CA ASN A 168 -16.50 15.27 24.91
C ASN A 168 -16.13 15.49 23.42
N THR A 169 -16.93 14.92 22.55
CA THR A 169 -16.75 15.05 21.09
C THR A 169 -17.09 16.44 20.56
N LYS A 170 -17.87 17.24 21.30
CA LYS A 170 -18.27 18.58 20.86
C LYS A 170 -17.10 19.53 20.71
N ILE A 171 -16.09 19.44 21.57
CA ILE A 171 -14.88 20.28 21.48
C ILE A 171 -14.19 20.11 20.12
N LEU A 172 -14.15 18.89 19.61
CA LEU A 172 -13.54 18.62 18.30
C LEU A 172 -14.38 19.15 17.14
N GLU A 173 -15.70 19.11 17.27
CA GLU A 173 -16.61 19.68 16.28
C GLU A 173 -16.48 21.20 16.22
N ASP A 174 -16.42 21.85 17.39
CA ASP A 174 -16.23 23.31 17.50
C ASP A 174 -14.86 23.71 16.92
N PHE A 175 -13.79 23.01 17.28
CA PHE A 175 -12.46 23.24 16.73
C PHE A 175 -12.40 23.09 15.22
N LYS A 176 -13.07 22.04 14.67
CA LYS A 176 -13.20 21.83 13.22
C LYS A 176 -13.91 23.02 12.57
N ASN A 177 -15.03 23.47 13.14
CA ASN A 177 -15.84 24.55 12.57
C ASN A 177 -15.09 25.90 12.59
N THR A 178 -14.29 26.13 13.62
CA THR A 178 -13.47 27.34 13.74
C THR A 178 -12.30 27.35 12.73
N ASN A 179 -11.75 26.17 12.39
CA ASN A 179 -10.58 26.03 11.53
C ASN A 179 -10.89 25.28 10.22
N LEU A 180 -12.04 25.56 9.59
CA LEU A 180 -12.48 24.89 8.36
C LEU A 180 -11.46 24.85 7.23
N PRO A 181 -10.72 25.93 6.91
CA PRO A 181 -9.71 25.89 5.84
C PRO A 181 -8.60 24.89 6.11
N LEU A 182 -8.06 24.90 7.34
CA LEU A 182 -7.01 23.96 7.77
C LEU A 182 -7.55 22.53 7.79
N TYR A 183 -8.75 22.34 8.31
CA TYR A 183 -9.41 21.04 8.31
C TYR A 183 -9.57 20.47 6.90
N ASN A 184 -10.04 21.27 5.94
CA ASN A 184 -10.22 20.85 4.56
C ASN A 184 -8.87 20.54 3.87
N PHE A 185 -7.85 21.33 4.14
CA PHE A 185 -6.50 21.09 3.63
C PHE A 185 -5.92 19.75 4.10
N LEU A 186 -6.07 19.46 5.40
CA LEU A 186 -5.63 18.21 6.00
C LEU A 186 -6.51 17.02 5.56
N LEU A 187 -7.82 17.21 5.47
CA LEU A 187 -8.77 16.19 5.03
C LEU A 187 -8.49 15.72 3.60
N ASN A 188 -8.17 16.66 2.72
CA ASN A 188 -7.79 16.38 1.34
C ASN A 188 -6.31 15.99 1.19
N LYS A 189 -5.64 15.60 2.27
CA LYS A 189 -4.25 15.11 2.26
C LYS A 189 -3.30 16.09 1.54
N TRP A 190 -3.44 17.37 1.83
CA TRP A 190 -2.66 18.46 1.25
C TRP A 190 -2.83 18.61 -0.25
N PHE A 191 -3.87 18.03 -0.82
CA PHE A 191 -4.12 17.95 -2.28
C PHE A 191 -2.98 17.32 -3.08
N ILE A 192 -2.15 16.49 -2.41
CA ILE A 192 -1.01 15.83 -3.06
C ILE A 192 -1.52 14.77 -4.04
N ASP A 193 -2.56 14.00 -3.66
CA ASP A 193 -3.13 12.97 -4.53
C ASP A 193 -3.64 13.59 -5.86
N GLU A 194 -4.33 14.72 -5.79
CA GLU A 194 -4.83 15.46 -6.95
C GLU A 194 -3.70 16.03 -7.82
N LEU A 195 -2.64 16.53 -7.16
CA LEU A 195 -1.44 17.00 -7.85
C LEU A 195 -0.76 15.87 -8.63
N TYR A 196 -0.57 14.71 -7.99
CA TYR A 196 0.00 13.52 -8.63
C TYR A 196 -0.90 13.01 -9.77
N GLU A 197 -2.21 13.03 -9.58
CA GLU A 197 -3.14 12.65 -10.63
C GLU A 197 -2.98 13.52 -11.88
N GLN A 198 -2.86 14.84 -11.68
CA GLN A 198 -2.74 15.79 -12.81
C GLN A 198 -1.38 15.72 -13.49
N ILE A 199 -0.29 15.64 -12.71
CA ILE A 199 1.09 15.73 -13.25
C ILE A 199 1.56 14.39 -13.82
N PHE A 200 1.21 13.26 -13.18
CA PHE A 200 1.76 11.96 -13.54
C PHE A 200 0.70 11.01 -14.13
N ILE A 201 -0.44 10.83 -13.44
CA ILE A 201 -1.38 9.78 -13.83
C ILE A 201 -2.12 10.13 -15.12
N LYS A 202 -2.66 11.33 -15.24
CA LYS A 202 -3.39 11.75 -16.46
C LYS A 202 -2.48 11.82 -17.70
N PRO A 203 -1.26 12.39 -17.64
CA PRO A 203 -0.34 12.32 -18.76
C PRO A 203 0.08 10.90 -19.13
N ALA A 204 0.42 10.05 -18.14
CA ALA A 204 0.77 8.66 -18.39
C ALA A 204 -0.37 7.89 -19.07
N LYS A 205 -1.62 8.07 -18.61
CA LYS A 205 -2.80 7.51 -19.28
C LYS A 205 -2.97 8.02 -20.71
N LYS A 206 -2.76 9.31 -20.97
CA LYS A 206 -2.83 9.86 -22.34
C LYS A 206 -1.76 9.26 -23.25
N ILE A 207 -0.54 9.16 -22.76
CA ILE A 207 0.58 8.53 -23.50
C ILE A 207 0.27 7.05 -23.76
N GLY A 208 -0.18 6.32 -22.77
CA GLY A 208 -0.57 4.91 -22.92
C GLY A 208 -1.71 4.72 -23.94
N LEU A 209 -2.73 5.58 -23.90
CA LEU A 209 -3.81 5.56 -24.89
C LEU A 209 -3.32 5.90 -26.30
N PHE A 210 -2.37 6.82 -26.41
CA PHE A 210 -1.75 7.15 -27.70
C PHE A 210 -1.00 5.94 -28.28
N PHE A 211 -0.14 5.29 -27.51
CA PHE A 211 0.58 4.11 -27.96
C PHE A 211 -0.36 2.95 -28.28
N TRP A 212 -1.37 2.72 -27.46
CA TRP A 212 -2.35 1.67 -27.72
C TRP A 212 -3.14 1.93 -29.02
N LYS A 213 -3.73 3.14 -29.17
CA LYS A 213 -4.60 3.41 -30.33
C LYS A 213 -3.81 3.63 -31.62
N GLN A 214 -2.70 4.36 -31.57
CA GLN A 214 -1.93 4.70 -32.76
C GLN A 214 -0.84 3.65 -33.05
N GLY A 215 -0.16 3.16 -32.00
CA GLY A 215 0.86 2.14 -32.13
C GLY A 215 0.26 0.75 -32.37
N ASP A 216 -0.38 0.18 -31.37
CA ASP A 216 -0.85 -1.19 -31.44
C ASP A 216 -1.98 -1.37 -32.46
N GLN A 217 -3.09 -0.68 -32.27
CA GLN A 217 -4.26 -0.83 -33.15
C GLN A 217 -4.04 -0.21 -34.53
N GLY A 218 -3.40 0.97 -34.57
CA GLY A 218 -3.24 1.75 -35.82
C GLY A 218 -2.15 1.19 -36.74
N ILE A 219 -1.08 0.68 -36.19
CA ILE A 219 0.08 0.20 -36.96
C ILE A 219 0.20 -1.31 -36.86
N ILE A 220 0.40 -1.85 -35.69
CA ILE A 220 0.76 -3.26 -35.48
C ILE A 220 -0.40 -4.16 -35.94
N ASP A 221 -1.59 -3.98 -35.38
CA ASP A 221 -2.75 -4.80 -35.71
C ASP A 221 -3.21 -4.58 -37.16
N ARG A 222 -3.28 -3.32 -37.57
CA ARG A 222 -3.77 -2.97 -38.90
C ARG A 222 -2.90 -3.50 -40.04
N PHE A 223 -1.57 -3.44 -39.92
CA PHE A 223 -0.63 -3.92 -40.95
C PHE A 223 -0.17 -5.35 -40.69
N GLY A 224 -0.18 -5.81 -39.44
CA GLY A 224 0.14 -7.18 -39.06
C GLY A 224 -1.06 -8.14 -39.22
N PRO A 225 -1.59 -8.66 -38.09
CA PRO A 225 -2.59 -9.74 -38.14
C PRO A 225 -3.83 -9.41 -38.94
N ASP A 226 -4.42 -8.25 -38.72
CA ASP A 226 -5.65 -7.83 -39.39
C ASP A 226 -5.42 -7.50 -40.87
N GLY A 227 -4.30 -6.86 -41.17
CA GLY A 227 -3.93 -6.49 -42.53
C GLY A 227 -3.65 -7.72 -43.39
N ILE A 228 -2.86 -8.64 -42.88
CA ILE A 228 -2.57 -9.92 -43.55
C ILE A 228 -3.85 -10.73 -43.72
N SER A 229 -4.66 -10.84 -42.69
CA SER A 229 -5.95 -11.54 -42.75
C SER A 229 -6.87 -10.97 -43.83
N LYS A 230 -7.00 -9.64 -43.90
CA LYS A 230 -7.80 -8.96 -44.94
C LYS A 230 -7.21 -9.16 -46.35
N LEU A 231 -5.86 -9.17 -46.49
CA LEU A 231 -5.21 -9.43 -47.75
C LEU A 231 -5.47 -10.85 -48.22
N ILE A 232 -5.29 -11.86 -47.36
CA ILE A 232 -5.56 -13.25 -47.63
C ILE A 232 -7.02 -13.46 -48.02
N LYS A 233 -7.96 -12.81 -47.26
CA LYS A 233 -9.38 -12.89 -47.59
C LYS A 233 -9.66 -12.33 -49.00
N LYS A 234 -9.11 -11.16 -49.36
CA LYS A 234 -9.28 -10.59 -50.69
C LYS A 234 -8.70 -11.49 -51.79
N LEU A 235 -7.55 -12.10 -51.55
CA LEU A 235 -6.95 -13.06 -52.50
C LEU A 235 -7.80 -14.31 -52.60
N SER A 236 -8.30 -14.82 -51.51
CA SER A 236 -9.21 -15.96 -51.47
C SER A 236 -10.51 -15.69 -52.24
N ASP A 237 -11.14 -14.51 -52.00
CA ASP A 237 -12.35 -14.11 -52.73
C ASP A 237 -12.10 -14.02 -54.24
N LYS A 238 -10.95 -13.48 -54.67
CA LYS A 238 -10.56 -13.46 -56.08
C LYS A 238 -10.30 -14.85 -56.63
N ALA A 239 -9.59 -15.69 -55.89
CA ALA A 239 -9.29 -17.05 -56.30
C ALA A 239 -10.56 -17.89 -56.40
N SER A 240 -11.53 -17.68 -55.54
CA SER A 240 -12.84 -18.36 -55.57
C SER A 240 -13.64 -18.10 -56.86
N ILE A 241 -13.43 -16.95 -57.52
CA ILE A 241 -14.06 -16.63 -58.80
C ILE A 241 -13.63 -17.60 -59.91
N PHE A 242 -12.42 -18.15 -59.84
CA PHE A 242 -11.92 -19.16 -60.78
C PHE A 242 -12.63 -20.52 -60.60
N GLN A 243 -13.30 -20.73 -59.46
CA GLN A 243 -14.12 -21.92 -59.22
C GLN A 243 -15.52 -21.73 -59.72
N THR A 244 -15.70 -21.71 -61.05
CA THR A 244 -17.03 -21.48 -61.68
C THR A 244 -18.00 -22.62 -61.49
N GLY A 245 -17.55 -23.83 -61.14
CA GLY A 245 -18.33 -25.03 -61.01
C GLY A 245 -18.68 -25.69 -62.36
N PHE A 246 -18.33 -25.08 -63.49
CA PHE A 246 -18.51 -25.61 -64.80
C PHE A 246 -17.33 -26.43 -65.27
N ILE A 247 -17.55 -27.70 -65.62
CA ILE A 247 -16.47 -28.63 -66.03
C ILE A 247 -15.75 -28.12 -67.28
N TYR A 248 -16.42 -27.42 -68.16
CA TYR A 248 -15.83 -26.84 -69.38
C TYR A 248 -14.73 -25.81 -69.10
N ASP A 249 -14.89 -24.98 -68.11
CA ASP A 249 -13.89 -23.98 -67.75
C ASP A 249 -12.63 -24.63 -67.23
N TYR A 250 -12.75 -25.69 -66.43
CA TYR A 250 -11.60 -26.47 -65.95
C TYR A 250 -10.91 -27.24 -67.05
N ALA A 251 -11.64 -27.88 -67.99
CA ALA A 251 -11.12 -28.56 -69.14
C ALA A 251 -10.32 -27.58 -70.05
N PHE A 252 -10.90 -26.38 -70.30
CA PHE A 252 -10.25 -25.34 -71.09
C PHE A 252 -8.93 -24.86 -70.45
N ALA A 253 -8.92 -24.61 -69.14
CA ALA A 253 -7.73 -24.23 -68.41
C ALA A 253 -6.64 -25.29 -68.41
N MET A 254 -7.01 -26.57 -68.29
CA MET A 254 -6.09 -27.68 -68.43
C MET A 254 -5.48 -27.80 -69.85
N LEU A 255 -6.27 -27.60 -70.89
CA LEU A 255 -5.81 -27.60 -72.29
C LEU A 255 -4.80 -26.46 -72.53
N ILE A 256 -5.08 -25.26 -72.01
CA ILE A 256 -4.14 -24.15 -72.10
C ILE A 256 -2.81 -24.47 -71.37
N GLY A 257 -2.92 -24.99 -70.13
CA GLY A 257 -1.75 -25.38 -69.34
C GLY A 257 -0.92 -26.46 -70.04
N LEU A 258 -1.54 -27.45 -70.58
CA LEU A 258 -0.89 -28.50 -71.36
C LEU A 258 -0.21 -27.94 -72.61
N SER A 259 -0.89 -27.05 -73.36
CA SER A 259 -0.35 -26.39 -74.55
C SER A 259 0.93 -25.56 -74.22
N ILE A 260 0.88 -24.80 -73.14
CA ILE A 260 2.02 -24.01 -72.66
C ILE A 260 3.20 -24.93 -72.27
N LEU A 261 2.92 -26.01 -71.56
CA LEU A 261 3.92 -26.98 -71.12
C LEU A 261 4.58 -27.71 -72.32
N LEU A 262 3.76 -28.12 -73.29
CA LEU A 262 4.27 -28.74 -74.53
C LEU A 262 5.13 -27.75 -75.33
N THR A 263 4.67 -26.51 -75.48
CA THR A 263 5.45 -25.47 -76.16
C THR A 263 6.82 -25.24 -75.50
N TYR A 264 6.80 -25.18 -74.18
CA TYR A 264 8.05 -25.03 -73.43
C TYR A 264 9.00 -26.20 -73.63
N LEU A 265 8.49 -27.42 -73.61
CA LEU A 265 9.31 -28.63 -73.88
C LEU A 265 9.84 -28.73 -75.27
N ILE A 266 9.16 -28.20 -76.28
CA ILE A 266 9.61 -28.23 -77.70
C ILE A 266 10.64 -27.13 -77.99
N LEU A 267 10.54 -25.99 -77.26
CA LEU A 267 11.45 -24.87 -77.47
C LEU A 267 12.74 -24.96 -76.66
N ASN A 268 12.75 -25.81 -75.60
CA ASN A 268 13.95 -26.14 -74.84
C ASN A 268 14.44 -27.56 -75.16
#